data_1566bb9700f2f22f3180626e33c116cb
#
_entry.id   1566bb9700f2f22f3180626e33c116cb
#
_cell.length_a   1.000
_cell.length_b   1.000
_cell.length_c   1.000
_cell.angle_alpha   90.00
_cell.angle_beta   90.00
_cell.angle_gamma   90.00
#
_symmetry.space_group_name_H-M   'P 1'
#
loop_
_entity.id
_entity.type
_entity.pdbx_description
1 polymer ?
#
loop_
_entity_poly.entity_id
_entity_poly.type
_entity_poly.pdbx_seq_one_letter_code
_entity_poly.pdbx_strand_id
1 'polypeptide(L)'
;MFDKLLKSKKQPTVKMCKKCSKEVTSDDNMICPECGSYFRMNADERINLICDSFKEKDAGFTSKNILDFPNYDEKLSAALKSSGSKEAVVYGIAKIGGYKAVVFVMNSEFMMGSMGRVVGEKITRAFELATAKKLPVIGFTTSGGARMQEGIYSLMQMAKVSGAVKRHSDAGLLYITVLTDPTTGGVTASFAMEGDIIIAEPNALVGFAGARVIRQTTGQELPEGFQRSEFLLEHGFVDIIEKRENLKYTLTNILRLHS
;
A
#
# COMPACT_ATOMS: atom_id res chain seq x y z
N MET A 1 2.38 22.24 -14.15
CA MET A 1 2.99 22.08 -12.80
C MET A 1 1.85 22.19 -11.80
N PHE A 2 1.16 21.06 -11.51
CA PHE A 2 -0.01 21.07 -10.63
C PHE A 2 0.41 20.54 -9.26
N ASP A 3 0.51 21.44 -8.25
CA ASP A 3 0.31 21.03 -6.87
C ASP A 3 -1.14 20.53 -6.78
N LYS A 4 -1.34 19.23 -6.54
CA LYS A 4 -2.64 18.77 -6.07
C LYS A 4 -2.81 19.40 -4.68
N LEU A 5 -3.47 20.56 -4.62
CA LEU A 5 -4.09 21.03 -3.39
C LEU A 5 -4.98 19.88 -2.92
N LEU A 6 -4.77 19.44 -1.69
CA LEU A 6 -5.57 18.40 -1.05
C LEU A 6 -7.04 18.78 -1.25
N LYS A 7 -7.78 17.93 -1.95
CA LYS A 7 -9.19 18.21 -2.28
C LYS A 7 -9.98 18.36 -0.99
N SER A 8 -10.92 19.29 -0.98
CA SER A 8 -11.93 19.44 0.06
C SER A 8 -12.51 18.08 0.47
N LYS A 9 -12.82 17.92 1.76
CA LYS A 9 -13.46 16.73 2.35
C LYS A 9 -14.51 16.17 1.40
N LYS A 10 -14.35 14.90 1.00
CA LYS A 10 -15.36 14.20 0.20
C LYS A 10 -16.68 14.17 1.00
N GLN A 11 -17.80 14.27 0.31
CA GLN A 11 -19.10 13.98 0.94
C GLN A 11 -19.08 12.55 1.47
N PRO A 12 -19.65 12.31 2.65
CA PRO A 12 -19.72 10.99 3.25
C PRO A 12 -20.39 10.01 2.28
N THR A 13 -19.70 8.90 2.02
CA THR A 13 -20.18 7.85 1.10
C THR A 13 -20.82 6.73 1.88
N VAL A 14 -22.03 6.34 1.48
CA VAL A 14 -22.69 5.14 2.01
C VAL A 14 -21.97 3.91 1.47
N LYS A 15 -21.56 3.00 2.37
CA LYS A 15 -20.86 1.75 2.05
C LYS A 15 -21.48 0.57 2.78
N MET A 16 -21.54 -0.57 2.11
CA MET A 16 -21.88 -1.84 2.75
C MET A 16 -20.67 -2.39 3.50
N CYS A 17 -20.80 -2.55 4.82
CA CYS A 17 -19.75 -3.16 5.62
C CYS A 17 -19.72 -4.68 5.42
N LYS A 18 -18.60 -5.21 4.96
CA LYS A 18 -18.44 -6.67 4.71
C LYS A 18 -18.44 -7.50 5.99
N LYS A 19 -18.14 -6.90 7.16
CA LYS A 19 -18.06 -7.62 8.43
C LYS A 19 -19.44 -7.71 9.12
N CYS A 20 -20.19 -6.63 9.20
CA CYS A 20 -21.50 -6.61 9.88
C CYS A 20 -22.69 -6.56 8.91
N SER A 21 -22.46 -6.51 7.58
CA SER A 21 -23.49 -6.49 6.53
C SER A 21 -24.49 -5.33 6.64
N LYS A 22 -24.11 -4.22 7.30
CA LYS A 22 -24.93 -3.01 7.40
C LYS A 22 -24.48 -1.98 6.37
N GLU A 23 -25.45 -1.23 5.83
CA GLU A 23 -25.16 0.01 5.10
C GLU A 23 -24.83 1.10 6.11
N VAL A 24 -23.68 1.71 5.97
CA VAL A 24 -23.18 2.73 6.89
C VAL A 24 -22.53 3.89 6.12
N THR A 25 -22.59 5.06 6.70
CA THR A 25 -21.83 6.21 6.22
C THR A 25 -20.46 6.19 6.90
N SER A 26 -19.40 6.05 6.10
CA SER A 26 -18.04 6.06 6.64
C SER A 26 -17.55 7.48 6.91
N ASP A 27 -16.74 7.64 7.95
CA ASP A 27 -15.99 8.87 8.24
C ASP A 27 -14.75 9.02 7.33
N ASP A 28 -13.97 10.08 7.53
CA ASP A 28 -12.73 10.33 6.79
C ASP A 28 -11.69 9.22 7.02
N ASN A 29 -11.72 8.50 8.15
CA ASN A 29 -10.84 7.37 8.46
C ASN A 29 -11.30 6.07 7.80
N MET A 30 -12.46 6.07 7.15
CA MET A 30 -13.03 4.91 6.49
C MET A 30 -13.21 3.72 7.46
N ILE A 31 -13.82 3.99 8.61
CA ILE A 31 -14.12 3.02 9.66
C ILE A 31 -15.64 2.80 9.69
N CYS A 32 -16.05 1.55 9.88
CA CYS A 32 -17.46 1.22 10.11
C CYS A 32 -17.88 1.67 11.50
N PRO A 33 -18.86 2.59 11.65
CA PRO A 33 -19.29 3.08 12.95
C PRO A 33 -19.99 1.99 13.80
N GLU A 34 -20.49 0.93 13.16
CA GLU A 34 -21.23 -0.14 13.82
C GLU A 34 -20.32 -1.22 14.44
N CYS A 35 -19.25 -1.61 13.73
CA CYS A 35 -18.41 -2.72 14.17
C CYS A 35 -16.90 -2.42 14.23
N GLY A 36 -16.49 -1.17 13.96
CA GLY A 36 -15.11 -0.74 14.01
C GLY A 36 -14.19 -1.31 12.91
N SER A 37 -14.72 -2.08 11.95
CA SER A 37 -13.89 -2.62 10.89
C SER A 37 -13.47 -1.55 9.89
N TYR A 38 -12.27 -1.68 9.34
CA TYR A 38 -11.73 -0.75 8.36
C TYR A 38 -12.23 -1.07 6.96
N PHE A 39 -12.70 -0.05 6.23
CA PHE A 39 -12.89 -0.12 4.79
C PHE A 39 -11.54 0.04 4.10
N ARG A 40 -11.40 -0.54 2.90
CA ARG A 40 -10.24 -0.27 2.06
C ARG A 40 -10.24 1.17 1.60
N MET A 41 -9.08 1.78 1.62
CA MET A 41 -8.84 3.15 1.13
C MET A 41 -8.15 3.09 -0.21
N ASN A 42 -8.54 3.96 -1.13
CA ASN A 42 -7.76 4.22 -2.33
C ASN A 42 -6.57 5.15 -2.03
N ALA A 43 -5.71 5.36 -3.04
CA ALA A 43 -4.50 6.14 -2.86
C ALA A 43 -4.79 7.62 -2.51
N ASP A 44 -5.79 8.25 -3.15
CA ASP A 44 -6.15 9.65 -2.87
C ASP A 44 -6.71 9.81 -1.45
N GLU A 45 -7.54 8.88 -0.98
CA GLU A 45 -8.07 8.87 0.38
C GLU A 45 -6.95 8.77 1.42
N ARG A 46 -5.99 7.86 1.19
CA ARG A 46 -4.83 7.69 2.07
C ARG A 46 -3.93 8.93 2.09
N ILE A 47 -3.63 9.49 0.95
CA ILE A 47 -2.83 10.72 0.84
C ILE A 47 -3.49 11.88 1.56
N ASN A 48 -4.81 12.07 1.37
CA ASN A 48 -5.56 13.13 2.03
C ASN A 48 -5.63 12.98 3.56
N LEU A 49 -5.66 11.73 4.06
CA LEU A 49 -5.68 11.45 5.49
C LEU A 49 -4.32 11.76 6.15
N ILE A 50 -3.22 11.45 5.49
CA ILE A 50 -1.88 11.44 6.10
C ILE A 50 -1.08 12.69 5.78
N CYS A 51 -1.13 13.18 4.52
CA CYS A 51 -0.23 14.23 4.05
C CYS A 51 -0.80 15.64 4.25
N ASP A 52 0.05 16.58 4.64
CA ASP A 52 -0.24 18.02 4.64
C ASP A 52 -0.20 18.57 3.21
N SER A 53 0.71 18.02 2.39
CA SER A 53 0.83 18.30 0.97
C SER A 53 1.41 17.10 0.24
N PHE A 54 1.08 16.95 -1.04
CA PHE A 54 1.57 15.86 -1.88
C PHE A 54 1.79 16.32 -3.31
N LYS A 55 2.97 16.03 -3.85
CA LYS A 55 3.33 16.29 -5.25
C LYS A 55 3.65 14.99 -5.95
N GLU A 56 2.65 14.49 -6.70
CA GLU A 56 2.75 13.25 -7.46
C GLU A 56 3.89 13.30 -8.49
N LYS A 57 4.53 12.16 -8.69
CA LYS A 57 5.54 11.90 -9.71
C LYS A 57 5.06 10.81 -10.67
N ASP A 58 5.50 10.89 -11.91
CA ASP A 58 5.22 9.91 -12.96
C ASP A 58 3.73 9.53 -13.09
N ALA A 59 2.83 10.53 -12.91
CA ALA A 59 1.38 10.34 -12.99
C ALA A 59 0.88 9.82 -14.36
N GLY A 60 1.71 9.93 -15.40
CA GLY A 60 1.39 9.44 -16.73
C GLY A 60 1.72 7.97 -16.98
N PHE A 61 2.40 7.29 -16.07
CA PHE A 61 2.81 5.89 -16.27
C PHE A 61 1.62 4.96 -16.14
N THR A 62 1.40 4.13 -17.17
CA THR A 62 0.32 3.14 -17.25
C THR A 62 0.85 1.82 -17.76
N SER A 63 0.28 0.72 -17.27
CA SER A 63 0.56 -0.63 -17.78
C SER A 63 0.04 -0.81 -19.20
N LYS A 64 0.72 -1.67 -19.95
CA LYS A 64 0.36 -2.11 -21.30
C LYS A 64 0.50 -3.62 -21.40
N ASN A 65 -0.31 -4.22 -22.24
CA ASN A 65 -0.27 -5.66 -22.52
C ASN A 65 0.89 -6.00 -23.46
N ILE A 66 2.09 -6.20 -22.91
CA ILE A 66 3.30 -6.47 -23.70
C ILE A 66 3.54 -7.95 -24.01
N LEU A 67 2.73 -8.82 -23.38
CA LEU A 67 2.80 -10.27 -23.55
C LEU A 67 1.61 -10.82 -24.34
N ASP A 68 0.77 -9.93 -24.88
CA ASP A 68 -0.48 -10.28 -25.58
C ASP A 68 -1.34 -11.26 -24.73
N PHE A 69 -1.37 -11.03 -23.39
CA PHE A 69 -2.11 -11.87 -22.48
C PHE A 69 -3.63 -11.70 -22.72
N PRO A 70 -4.40 -12.78 -22.88
CA PRO A 70 -5.82 -12.69 -23.21
C PRO A 70 -6.62 -11.85 -22.21
N ASN A 71 -7.47 -10.97 -22.72
CA ASN A 71 -8.36 -10.08 -21.96
C ASN A 71 -7.66 -9.14 -20.95
N TYR A 72 -6.36 -8.90 -21.12
CA TYR A 72 -5.65 -8.01 -20.20
C TYR A 72 -5.95 -6.54 -20.46
N ASP A 73 -6.08 -6.11 -21.71
CA ASP A 73 -6.43 -4.74 -22.07
C ASP A 73 -7.82 -4.35 -21.57
N GLU A 74 -8.79 -5.26 -21.65
CA GLU A 74 -10.13 -5.07 -21.09
C GLU A 74 -10.08 -4.94 -19.56
N LYS A 75 -9.27 -5.76 -18.88
CA LYS A 75 -9.09 -5.68 -17.42
C LYS A 75 -8.43 -4.38 -17.01
N LEU A 76 -7.41 -3.90 -17.73
CA LEU A 76 -6.79 -2.60 -17.49
C LEU A 76 -7.79 -1.46 -17.67
N SER A 77 -8.57 -1.50 -18.76
CA SER A 77 -9.61 -0.50 -19.04
C SER A 77 -10.70 -0.48 -17.96
N ALA A 78 -11.15 -1.67 -17.52
CA ALA A 78 -12.12 -1.80 -16.44
C ALA A 78 -11.57 -1.27 -15.11
N ALA A 79 -10.32 -1.61 -14.75
CA ALA A 79 -9.65 -1.13 -13.55
C ALA A 79 -9.49 0.40 -13.54
N LEU A 80 -9.11 0.99 -14.68
CA LEU A 80 -9.02 2.43 -14.85
C LEU A 80 -10.37 3.12 -14.58
N LYS A 81 -11.46 2.57 -15.15
CA LYS A 81 -12.81 3.13 -14.99
C LYS A 81 -13.33 3.01 -13.56
N SER A 82 -13.13 1.85 -12.93
CA SER A 82 -13.67 1.56 -11.59
C SER A 82 -12.90 2.27 -10.48
N SER A 83 -11.57 2.35 -10.57
CA SER A 83 -10.72 2.95 -9.53
C SER A 83 -10.43 4.43 -9.73
N GLY A 84 -10.61 4.95 -10.94
CA GLY A 84 -10.19 6.30 -11.32
C GLY A 84 -8.67 6.51 -11.30
N SER A 85 -7.89 5.45 -11.03
CA SER A 85 -6.43 5.47 -10.95
C SER A 85 -5.81 4.91 -12.22
N LYS A 86 -4.69 5.47 -12.67
CA LYS A 86 -3.98 5.00 -13.87
C LYS A 86 -3.15 3.73 -13.62
N GLU A 87 -2.84 3.44 -12.36
CA GLU A 87 -2.08 2.26 -11.95
C GLU A 87 -2.34 1.94 -10.46
N ALA A 88 -1.92 0.76 -10.02
CA ALA A 88 -2.09 0.27 -8.65
C ALA A 88 -1.16 0.93 -7.62
N VAL A 89 -0.43 1.97 -7.99
CA VAL A 89 0.40 2.76 -7.07
C VAL A 89 0.50 4.21 -7.52
N VAL A 90 0.50 5.10 -6.54
CA VAL A 90 0.83 6.53 -6.68
C VAL A 90 2.03 6.81 -5.79
N TYR A 91 2.98 7.65 -6.25
CA TYR A 91 4.09 8.09 -5.42
C TYR A 91 4.44 9.56 -5.66
N GLY A 92 5.06 10.17 -4.67
CA GLY A 92 5.45 11.56 -4.77
C GLY A 92 6.18 12.08 -3.53
N ILE A 93 6.52 13.38 -3.58
CA ILE A 93 7.07 14.08 -2.42
C ILE A 93 5.91 14.61 -1.58
N ALA A 94 5.92 14.30 -0.30
CA ALA A 94 4.91 14.70 0.67
C ALA A 94 5.50 15.54 1.79
N LYS A 95 4.62 16.25 2.52
CA LYS A 95 4.86 16.72 3.89
C LYS A 95 3.89 16.02 4.82
N ILE A 96 4.37 15.59 5.98
CA ILE A 96 3.59 14.95 7.04
C ILE A 96 4.00 15.58 8.35
N GLY A 97 3.09 16.29 9.02
CA GLY A 97 3.42 17.06 10.23
C GLY A 97 4.54 18.09 10.01
N GLY A 98 4.65 18.65 8.80
CA GLY A 98 5.70 19.58 8.40
C GLY A 98 6.99 18.95 7.87
N TYR A 99 7.24 17.65 8.12
CA TYR A 99 8.44 16.92 7.67
C TYR A 99 8.28 16.42 6.24
N LYS A 100 9.36 16.48 5.45
CA LYS A 100 9.38 16.00 4.08
C LYS A 100 9.68 14.50 4.03
N ALA A 101 8.96 13.77 3.19
CA ALA A 101 9.22 12.38 2.87
C ALA A 101 8.87 12.09 1.41
N VAL A 102 9.40 11.02 0.85
CA VAL A 102 8.82 10.41 -0.35
C VAL A 102 7.80 9.37 0.10
N VAL A 103 6.59 9.47 -0.41
CA VAL A 103 5.49 8.58 -0.04
C VAL A 103 5.05 7.81 -1.29
N PHE A 104 4.87 6.50 -1.16
CA PHE A 104 4.14 5.71 -2.15
C PHE A 104 2.93 5.05 -1.50
N VAL A 105 1.82 5.00 -2.21
CA VAL A 105 0.56 4.40 -1.76
C VAL A 105 0.06 3.44 -2.82
N MET A 106 0.01 2.17 -2.48
CA MET A 106 -0.61 1.16 -3.33
C MET A 106 -2.14 1.25 -3.25
N ASN A 107 -2.82 0.88 -4.34
CA ASN A 107 -4.26 0.99 -4.48
C ASN A 107 -4.88 -0.37 -4.84
N SER A 108 -5.59 -0.99 -3.91
CA SER A 108 -6.27 -2.26 -4.13
C SER A 108 -7.48 -2.19 -5.06
N GLU A 109 -8.03 -1.00 -5.32
CA GLU A 109 -9.13 -0.83 -6.27
C GLU A 109 -8.67 -1.02 -7.73
N PHE A 110 -7.38 -0.80 -8.02
CA PHE A 110 -6.80 -1.11 -9.33
C PHE A 110 -6.22 -2.53 -9.30
N MET A 111 -6.90 -3.47 -9.93
CA MET A 111 -6.48 -4.89 -10.06
C MET A 111 -5.96 -5.51 -8.75
N MET A 112 -6.65 -5.26 -7.64
CA MET A 112 -6.28 -5.74 -6.30
C MET A 112 -4.89 -5.29 -5.81
N GLY A 113 -4.38 -4.16 -6.28
CA GLY A 113 -3.03 -3.70 -5.91
C GLY A 113 -1.91 -4.58 -6.45
N SER A 114 -2.18 -5.38 -7.49
CA SER A 114 -1.23 -6.38 -7.96
C SER A 114 0.07 -5.76 -8.50
N MET A 115 1.19 -6.40 -8.16
CA MET A 115 2.53 -5.99 -8.54
C MET A 115 2.77 -6.27 -10.01
N GLY A 116 2.73 -5.22 -10.83
CA GLY A 116 3.08 -5.25 -12.25
C GLY A 116 4.33 -4.42 -12.53
N ARG A 117 4.77 -4.42 -13.79
CA ARG A 117 5.97 -3.71 -14.26
C ARG A 117 5.97 -2.22 -13.86
N VAL A 118 4.86 -1.54 -14.11
CA VAL A 118 4.75 -0.10 -13.82
C VAL A 118 4.68 0.16 -12.32
N VAL A 119 4.04 -0.72 -11.55
CA VAL A 119 4.03 -0.64 -10.09
C VAL A 119 5.46 -0.72 -9.54
N GLY A 120 6.22 -1.72 -9.96
CA GLY A 120 7.60 -1.89 -9.53
C GLY A 120 8.49 -0.73 -9.96
N GLU A 121 8.34 -0.24 -11.19
CA GLU A 121 9.06 0.94 -11.67
C GLU A 121 8.78 2.18 -10.81
N LYS A 122 7.51 2.47 -10.53
CA LYS A 122 7.12 3.63 -9.71
C LYS A 122 7.67 3.54 -8.29
N ILE A 123 7.60 2.36 -7.65
CA ILE A 123 8.14 2.18 -6.30
C ILE A 123 9.67 2.28 -6.32
N THR A 124 10.36 1.67 -7.29
CA THR A 124 11.81 1.82 -7.47
C THR A 124 12.20 3.29 -7.58
N ARG A 125 11.51 4.06 -8.44
CA ARG A 125 11.75 5.50 -8.59
C ARG A 125 11.44 6.30 -7.34
N ALA A 126 10.49 5.87 -6.51
CA ALA A 126 10.25 6.49 -5.22
C ALA A 126 11.49 6.39 -4.32
N PHE A 127 12.10 5.22 -4.22
CA PHE A 127 13.35 5.03 -3.48
C PHE A 127 14.53 5.79 -4.08
N GLU A 128 14.69 5.77 -5.40
CA GLU A 128 15.75 6.52 -6.10
C GLU A 128 15.62 8.02 -5.88
N LEU A 129 14.39 8.56 -5.98
CA LEU A 129 14.10 9.96 -5.70
C LEU A 129 14.41 10.33 -4.24
N ALA A 130 14.02 9.47 -3.31
CA ALA A 130 14.25 9.67 -1.88
C ALA A 130 15.76 9.66 -1.57
N THR A 131 16.50 8.69 -2.10
CA THR A 131 17.95 8.57 -1.92
C THR A 131 18.67 9.80 -2.48
N ALA A 132 18.33 10.22 -3.69
CA ALA A 132 18.94 11.40 -4.31
C ALA A 132 18.64 12.70 -3.56
N LYS A 133 17.51 12.77 -2.84
CA LYS A 133 17.10 13.94 -2.06
C LYS A 133 17.42 13.82 -0.57
N LYS A 134 18.00 12.70 -0.13
CA LYS A 134 18.25 12.38 1.28
C LYS A 134 16.99 12.51 2.13
N LEU A 135 15.87 11.95 1.66
CA LEU A 135 14.57 11.96 2.34
C LEU A 135 14.21 10.54 2.77
N PRO A 136 13.48 10.36 3.87
CA PRO A 136 12.89 9.08 4.23
C PRO A 136 11.84 8.64 3.20
N VAL A 137 11.60 7.32 3.13
CA VAL A 137 10.48 6.72 2.37
C VAL A 137 9.40 6.25 3.34
N ILE A 138 8.13 6.50 2.99
CA ILE A 138 6.98 5.90 3.67
C ILE A 138 6.15 5.17 2.61
N GLY A 139 5.99 3.85 2.78
CA GLY A 139 5.25 3.00 1.88
C GLY A 139 3.95 2.46 2.48
N PHE A 140 2.80 2.80 1.89
CA PHE A 140 1.53 2.17 2.23
C PHE A 140 1.31 1.00 1.27
N THR A 141 1.32 -0.22 1.80
CA THR A 141 1.20 -1.43 0.99
C THR A 141 -0.20 -2.03 1.06
N THR A 142 -0.72 -2.41 -0.08
CA THR A 142 -1.90 -3.26 -0.23
C THR A 142 -1.78 -4.02 -1.54
N SER A 143 -1.88 -5.34 -1.50
CA SER A 143 -1.69 -6.16 -2.71
C SER A 143 -2.27 -7.55 -2.59
N GLY A 144 -2.79 -8.06 -3.71
CA GLY A 144 -3.08 -9.48 -3.89
C GLY A 144 -1.88 -10.31 -4.39
N GLY A 145 -0.68 -9.71 -4.54
CA GLY A 145 0.51 -10.38 -5.05
C GLY A 145 0.91 -9.98 -6.47
N ALA A 146 1.63 -10.85 -7.16
CA ALA A 146 2.12 -10.61 -8.52
C ALA A 146 0.97 -10.51 -9.54
N ARG A 147 1.11 -9.63 -10.52
CA ARG A 147 0.18 -9.46 -11.65
C ARG A 147 0.39 -10.56 -12.67
N MET A 148 -0.44 -11.61 -12.62
CA MET A 148 -0.30 -12.81 -13.45
C MET A 148 -0.22 -12.52 -14.96
N GLN A 149 -0.94 -11.49 -15.43
CA GLN A 149 -0.96 -11.08 -16.84
C GLN A 149 0.39 -10.57 -17.36
N GLU A 150 1.28 -10.19 -16.48
CA GLU A 150 2.63 -9.72 -16.81
C GLU A 150 3.71 -10.78 -16.59
N GLY A 151 3.32 -12.01 -16.25
CA GLY A 151 4.19 -13.18 -16.15
C GLY A 151 5.44 -12.93 -15.30
N ILE A 152 6.60 -13.36 -15.78
CA ILE A 152 7.89 -13.24 -15.09
C ILE A 152 8.29 -11.78 -14.82
N TYR A 153 7.85 -10.83 -15.66
CA TYR A 153 8.14 -9.42 -15.43
C TYR A 153 7.55 -8.90 -14.12
N SER A 154 6.38 -9.42 -13.71
CA SER A 154 5.77 -9.05 -12.42
C SER A 154 6.57 -9.60 -11.23
N LEU A 155 7.09 -10.82 -11.34
CA LEU A 155 7.92 -11.43 -10.30
C LEU A 155 9.24 -10.68 -10.11
N MET A 156 9.90 -10.31 -11.21
CA MET A 156 11.17 -9.58 -11.17
C MET A 156 11.05 -8.17 -10.57
N GLN A 157 9.83 -7.59 -10.52
CA GLN A 157 9.65 -6.27 -9.89
C GLN A 157 9.93 -6.30 -8.39
N MET A 158 9.61 -7.39 -7.70
CA MET A 158 9.88 -7.51 -6.27
C MET A 158 11.39 -7.45 -6.00
N ALA A 159 12.19 -8.22 -6.73
CA ALA A 159 13.66 -8.15 -6.63
C ALA A 159 14.22 -6.77 -7.00
N LYS A 160 13.63 -6.12 -8.02
CA LYS A 160 14.02 -4.77 -8.44
C LYS A 160 13.78 -3.74 -7.33
N VAL A 161 12.61 -3.80 -6.69
CA VAL A 161 12.25 -2.88 -5.60
C VAL A 161 13.14 -3.15 -4.38
N SER A 162 13.33 -4.42 -3.95
CA SER A 162 14.22 -4.78 -2.85
C SER A 162 15.65 -4.28 -3.08
N GLY A 163 16.15 -4.35 -4.33
CA GLY A 163 17.43 -3.75 -4.69
C GLY A 163 17.46 -2.23 -4.53
N ALA A 164 16.34 -1.53 -4.72
CA ALA A 164 16.25 -0.09 -4.48
C ALA A 164 16.14 0.23 -2.98
N VAL A 165 15.41 -0.58 -2.22
CA VAL A 165 15.36 -0.51 -0.73
C VAL A 165 16.77 -0.66 -0.17
N LYS A 166 17.51 -1.67 -0.62
CA LYS A 166 18.90 -1.89 -0.16
C LYS A 166 19.81 -0.68 -0.40
N ARG A 167 19.76 -0.08 -1.60
CA ARG A 167 20.54 1.14 -1.90
C ARG A 167 20.14 2.32 -1.03
N HIS A 168 18.86 2.44 -0.71
CA HIS A 168 18.34 3.48 0.18
C HIS A 168 18.84 3.29 1.62
N SER A 169 18.78 2.06 2.13
CA SER A 169 19.31 1.66 3.43
C SER A 169 20.83 1.87 3.51
N ASP A 170 21.62 1.49 2.45
CA ASP A 170 23.06 1.72 2.39
C ASP A 170 23.43 3.22 2.44
N ALA A 171 22.53 4.09 2.02
CA ALA A 171 22.68 5.54 2.16
C ALA A 171 22.32 6.05 3.57
N GLY A 172 21.99 5.18 4.52
CA GLY A 172 21.61 5.51 5.90
C GLY A 172 20.25 6.21 6.02
N LEU A 173 19.32 5.96 5.10
CA LEU A 173 18.04 6.63 5.02
C LEU A 173 16.90 5.73 5.47
N LEU A 174 15.97 6.29 6.22
CA LEU A 174 14.83 5.61 6.84
C LEU A 174 13.79 5.15 5.82
N TYR A 175 13.35 3.89 5.94
CA TYR A 175 12.19 3.36 5.27
C TYR A 175 11.13 2.88 6.28
N ILE A 176 9.94 3.47 6.26
CA ILE A 176 8.79 3.07 7.06
C ILE A 176 7.77 2.36 6.15
N THR A 177 7.38 1.15 6.52
CA THR A 177 6.29 0.45 5.83
C THR A 177 5.02 0.52 6.67
N VAL A 178 3.89 0.80 6.05
CA VAL A 178 2.56 0.72 6.65
C VAL A 178 1.77 -0.37 5.92
N LEU A 179 1.58 -1.49 6.59
CA LEU A 179 0.88 -2.65 6.07
C LEU A 179 -0.63 -2.47 6.21
N THR A 180 -1.36 -2.56 5.10
CA THR A 180 -2.82 -2.42 5.08
C THR A 180 -3.51 -3.66 4.53
N ASP A 181 -4.82 -3.79 4.74
CA ASP A 181 -5.60 -4.97 4.33
C ASP A 181 -5.98 -4.97 2.84
N PRO A 182 -5.63 -6.03 2.08
CA PRO A 182 -4.64 -7.06 2.34
C PRO A 182 -3.24 -6.69 1.80
N THR A 183 -2.17 -7.13 2.47
CA THR A 183 -0.82 -7.14 1.89
C THR A 183 -0.37 -8.58 1.79
N THR A 184 -0.38 -9.17 0.58
CA THR A 184 -0.17 -10.61 0.40
C THR A 184 0.78 -10.94 -0.76
N GLY A 185 1.18 -12.21 -0.82
CA GLY A 185 2.01 -12.76 -1.88
C GLY A 185 3.44 -12.25 -1.87
N GLY A 186 4.02 -12.11 -3.04
CA GLY A 186 5.39 -11.66 -3.19
C GLY A 186 5.65 -10.24 -2.69
N VAL A 187 4.61 -9.39 -2.58
CA VAL A 187 4.75 -8.04 -1.99
C VAL A 187 5.11 -8.14 -0.51
N THR A 188 4.43 -9.02 0.25
CA THR A 188 4.81 -9.30 1.65
C THR A 188 6.21 -9.91 1.73
N ALA A 189 6.52 -10.87 0.86
CA ALA A 189 7.82 -11.56 0.87
C ALA A 189 8.97 -10.71 0.26
N SER A 190 8.80 -9.39 0.14
CA SER A 190 9.80 -8.46 -0.36
C SER A 190 9.65 -7.11 0.33
N PHE A 191 9.67 -6.02 -0.40
CA PHE A 191 9.75 -4.65 0.10
C PHE A 191 8.73 -4.26 1.19
N ALA A 192 7.57 -4.92 1.30
CA ALA A 192 6.60 -4.62 2.35
C ALA A 192 7.11 -4.99 3.75
N MET A 193 7.98 -6.01 3.86
CA MET A 193 8.60 -6.46 5.11
C MET A 193 10.08 -6.06 5.23
N GLU A 194 10.54 -5.13 4.41
CA GLU A 194 11.93 -4.63 4.41
C GLU A 194 12.05 -3.22 5.02
N GLY A 195 10.99 -2.71 5.67
CA GLY A 195 11.04 -1.44 6.39
C GLY A 195 11.95 -1.49 7.61
N ASP A 196 12.64 -0.39 7.91
CA ASP A 196 13.35 -0.21 9.18
C ASP A 196 12.36 -0.13 10.36
N ILE A 197 11.16 0.37 10.08
CA ILE A 197 10.02 0.39 10.99
C ILE A 197 8.80 -0.12 10.21
N ILE A 198 8.17 -1.17 10.74
CA ILE A 198 7.02 -1.82 10.12
C ILE A 198 5.79 -1.58 10.98
N ILE A 199 4.87 -0.76 10.47
CA ILE A 199 3.58 -0.45 11.10
C ILE A 199 2.49 -1.24 10.39
N ALA A 200 1.51 -1.76 11.12
CA ALA A 200 0.33 -2.38 10.53
C ALA A 200 -0.96 -1.72 11.01
N GLU A 201 -1.97 -1.65 10.14
CA GLU A 201 -3.33 -1.32 10.58
C GLU A 201 -3.93 -2.50 11.36
N PRO A 202 -4.80 -2.25 12.37
CA PRO A 202 -5.49 -3.30 13.10
C PRO A 202 -6.22 -4.28 12.18
N ASN A 203 -6.11 -5.57 12.48
CA ASN A 203 -6.72 -6.67 11.72
C ASN A 203 -6.32 -6.77 10.25
N ALA A 204 -5.27 -6.10 9.79
CA ALA A 204 -4.79 -6.22 8.42
C ALA A 204 -4.34 -7.65 8.12
N LEU A 205 -4.77 -8.18 6.98
CA LEU A 205 -4.30 -9.48 6.47
C LEU A 205 -2.94 -9.28 5.81
N VAL A 206 -1.91 -9.87 6.41
CA VAL A 206 -0.54 -9.80 5.89
C VAL A 206 0.06 -11.20 5.85
N GLY A 207 0.40 -11.70 4.68
CA GLY A 207 0.94 -13.04 4.55
C GLY A 207 1.34 -13.39 3.13
N PHE A 208 2.12 -14.45 2.97
CA PHE A 208 2.57 -14.88 1.64
C PHE A 208 1.46 -15.60 0.89
N ALA A 209 0.95 -16.68 1.44
CA ALA A 209 -0.12 -17.48 0.85
C ALA A 209 -1.45 -17.24 1.58
N GLY A 210 -2.51 -17.00 0.81
CA GLY A 210 -3.85 -16.87 1.40
C GLY A 210 -4.38 -18.21 1.97
N ALA A 211 -5.33 -18.14 2.91
CA ALA A 211 -5.90 -19.30 3.59
C ALA A 211 -6.41 -20.38 2.63
N ARG A 212 -7.01 -19.98 1.50
CA ARG A 212 -7.47 -20.92 0.48
C ARG A 212 -6.32 -21.74 -0.12
N VAL A 213 -5.21 -21.10 -0.43
CA VAL A 213 -4.03 -21.77 -1.03
C VAL A 213 -3.43 -22.73 -0.02
N ILE A 214 -3.27 -22.31 1.23
CA ILE A 214 -2.72 -23.15 2.30
C ILE A 214 -3.60 -24.38 2.50
N ARG A 215 -4.93 -24.21 2.63
CA ARG A 215 -5.87 -25.32 2.76
C ARG A 215 -5.79 -26.31 1.58
N GLN A 216 -5.72 -25.80 0.36
CA GLN A 216 -5.63 -26.66 -0.85
C GLN A 216 -4.30 -27.41 -0.95
N THR A 217 -3.21 -26.85 -0.41
CA THR A 217 -1.87 -27.43 -0.51
C THR A 217 -1.56 -28.37 0.65
N THR A 218 -1.95 -28.01 1.87
CA THR A 218 -1.58 -28.75 3.09
C THR A 218 -2.73 -29.57 3.68
N GLY A 219 -3.97 -29.33 3.24
CA GLY A 219 -5.18 -29.92 3.84
C GLY A 219 -5.51 -29.39 5.23
N GLN A 220 -4.76 -28.41 5.75
CA GLN A 220 -4.94 -27.87 7.09
C GLN A 220 -5.75 -26.57 7.06
N GLU A 221 -6.53 -26.37 8.11
CA GLU A 221 -7.15 -25.08 8.38
C GLU A 221 -6.21 -24.19 9.19
N LEU A 222 -6.22 -22.87 8.88
CA LEU A 222 -5.41 -21.92 9.61
C LEU A 222 -6.02 -21.66 10.99
N PRO A 223 -5.20 -21.49 12.04
CA PRO A 223 -5.66 -21.02 13.34
C PRO A 223 -6.37 -19.67 13.22
N GLU A 224 -7.30 -19.41 14.14
CA GLU A 224 -7.95 -18.10 14.22
C GLU A 224 -6.90 -17.00 14.44
N GLY A 225 -7.07 -15.88 13.72
CA GLY A 225 -6.12 -14.75 13.77
C GLY A 225 -4.81 -14.94 13.01
N PHE A 226 -4.54 -16.12 12.44
CA PHE A 226 -3.32 -16.35 11.66
C PHE A 226 -3.20 -15.35 10.49
N GLN A 227 -1.99 -14.82 10.29
CA GLN A 227 -1.70 -13.78 9.29
C GLN A 227 -2.41 -12.44 9.54
N ARG A 228 -2.98 -12.19 10.71
CA ARG A 228 -3.45 -10.86 11.10
C ARG A 228 -2.31 -10.05 11.71
N SER A 229 -2.43 -8.74 11.63
CA SER A 229 -1.43 -7.82 12.19
C SER A 229 -1.11 -8.09 13.65
N GLU A 230 -2.10 -8.48 14.47
CA GLU A 230 -1.93 -8.83 15.87
C GLU A 230 -1.04 -10.07 16.04
N PHE A 231 -1.28 -11.10 15.25
CA PHE A 231 -0.45 -12.30 15.21
C PHE A 231 1.00 -11.96 14.81
N LEU A 232 1.17 -11.08 13.82
CA LEU A 232 2.50 -10.68 13.33
C LEU A 232 3.26 -9.85 14.36
N LEU A 233 2.56 -9.00 15.13
CA LEU A 233 3.16 -8.25 16.24
C LEU A 233 3.67 -9.20 17.33
N GLU A 234 2.86 -10.17 17.75
CA GLU A 234 3.24 -11.17 18.75
C GLU A 234 4.45 -12.03 18.34
N HIS A 235 4.64 -12.21 17.02
CA HIS A 235 5.74 -13.00 16.46
C HIS A 235 6.93 -12.15 16.01
N GLY A 236 6.91 -10.84 16.26
CA GLY A 236 8.04 -9.94 15.95
C GLY A 236 8.22 -9.59 14.47
N PHE A 237 7.18 -9.78 13.64
CA PHE A 237 7.20 -9.38 12.23
C PHE A 237 6.73 -7.95 11.99
N VAL A 238 6.07 -7.34 12.97
CA VAL A 238 5.57 -5.97 12.93
C VAL A 238 5.99 -5.29 14.22
N ASP A 239 6.43 -4.03 14.13
CA ASP A 239 6.88 -3.26 15.28
C ASP A 239 5.73 -2.57 16.01
N ILE A 240 4.73 -2.08 15.25
CA ILE A 240 3.64 -1.27 15.78
C ILE A 240 2.32 -1.63 15.08
N ILE A 241 1.25 -1.82 15.85
CA ILE A 241 -0.12 -1.75 15.32
C ILE A 241 -0.68 -0.37 15.64
N GLU A 242 -1.02 0.39 14.59
CA GLU A 242 -1.51 1.75 14.77
C GLU A 242 -2.85 1.98 14.10
N LYS A 243 -3.77 2.61 14.83
CA LYS A 243 -5.08 3.01 14.32
C LYS A 243 -4.94 4.15 13.31
N ARG A 244 -5.84 4.19 12.32
CA ARG A 244 -5.83 5.22 11.28
C ARG A 244 -5.89 6.64 11.81
N GLU A 245 -6.65 6.85 12.87
CA GLU A 245 -6.83 8.15 13.52
C GLU A 245 -5.50 8.71 14.06
N ASN A 246 -4.63 7.82 14.54
CA ASN A 246 -3.36 8.19 15.16
C ASN A 246 -2.18 8.14 14.19
N LEU A 247 -2.35 7.46 13.04
CA LEU A 247 -1.25 7.12 12.15
C LEU A 247 -0.45 8.34 11.68
N LYS A 248 -1.13 9.46 11.36
CA LYS A 248 -0.46 10.70 11.00
C LYS A 248 0.44 11.23 12.12
N TYR A 249 -0.05 11.16 13.37
CA TYR A 249 0.70 11.59 14.54
C TYR A 249 1.93 10.70 14.77
N THR A 250 1.76 9.39 14.70
CA THR A 250 2.83 8.40 14.87
C THR A 250 3.91 8.59 13.80
N LEU A 251 3.53 8.72 12.52
CA LEU A 251 4.47 9.00 11.43
C LEU A 251 5.20 10.33 11.63
N THR A 252 4.51 11.37 12.08
CA THR A 252 5.13 12.68 12.36
C THR A 252 6.20 12.57 13.45
N ASN A 253 5.92 11.81 14.52
CA ASN A 253 6.89 11.62 15.60
C ASN A 253 8.11 10.83 15.14
N ILE A 254 7.92 9.76 14.35
CA ILE A 254 9.03 8.99 13.81
C ILE A 254 9.89 9.88 12.89
N LEU A 255 9.28 10.63 11.98
CA LEU A 255 10.01 11.55 11.11
C LEU A 255 10.78 12.61 11.91
N ARG A 256 10.20 13.14 12.98
CA ARG A 256 10.86 14.11 13.86
C ARG A 256 12.10 13.55 14.53
N LEU A 257 12.09 12.28 14.91
CA LEU A 257 13.22 11.62 15.57
C LEU A 257 14.37 11.29 14.60
N HIS A 258 14.08 11.25 13.29
CA HIS A 258 15.04 10.88 12.24
C HIS A 258 15.36 12.05 11.28
N SER A 259 14.98 13.28 11.63
CA SER A 259 15.23 14.51 10.85
C SER A 259 16.44 15.29 11.30
#